data_fe6dce7982dddad0bdd221a6be6caddd
#
_entry.id   fe6dce7982dddad0bdd221a6be6caddd
#
_cell.length_a   1.000
_cell.length_b   1.000
_cell.length_c   1.000
_cell.angle_alpha   90.00
_cell.angle_beta   90.00
_cell.angle_gamma   90.00
#
_symmetry.space_group_name_H-M   'P 1'
#
loop_
_entity.id
_entity.type
_entity.pdbx_description
1 polymer ?
#
loop_
_entity_poly.entity_id
_entity_poly.type
_entity_poly.pdbx_seq_one_letter_code
_entity_poly.pdbx_strand_id
1 'polypeptide(L)'
;MKRNRYVRPTGASKSVNRTLETKDRALAGIKGYVTNLPNPDPAQVIGAYSRLLQVEKSFRMSKTDLAARPIYHHTRESIEAHLTIVFAALAVARWIENTTGWSIKRFVTTARRYRTITIQAGDHAITAADPLPDDLQTALDAVHGGTH
;
A
#
# COMPACT_ATOMS: atom_id res chain seq x y z
N MET A 1 21.03 22.20 -5.98
CA MET A 1 20.47 22.50 -7.30
C MET A 1 20.41 21.23 -8.13
N LYS A 2 19.23 20.72 -8.52
CA LYS A 2 19.15 19.53 -9.37
C LYS A 2 19.71 19.86 -10.76
N ARG A 3 20.76 19.16 -11.17
CA ARG A 3 21.37 19.29 -12.49
C ARG A 3 20.39 18.83 -13.56
N ASN A 4 20.06 19.71 -14.50
CA ASN A 4 19.12 19.37 -15.57
C ASN A 4 19.80 18.35 -16.51
N ARG A 5 19.30 17.11 -16.57
CA ARG A 5 19.90 15.95 -17.24
C ARG A 5 20.24 16.21 -18.73
N TYR A 6 19.41 17.02 -19.39
CA TYR A 6 19.54 17.30 -20.81
C TYR A 6 20.32 18.57 -21.14
N VAL A 7 20.81 19.29 -20.14
CA VAL A 7 21.57 20.54 -20.37
C VAL A 7 23.07 20.29 -20.22
N ARG A 8 23.81 20.58 -21.28
CA ARG A 8 25.28 20.63 -21.26
C ARG A 8 25.73 22.08 -21.06
N PRO A 9 26.41 22.40 -19.95
CA PRO A 9 27.06 23.70 -19.82
C PRO A 9 28.32 23.69 -20.68
N THR A 10 28.43 24.66 -21.58
CA THR A 10 29.64 24.88 -22.41
C THR A 10 30.14 26.31 -22.15
N GLY A 11 30.99 26.50 -21.12
CA GLY A 11 31.37 27.81 -20.67
C GLY A 11 30.19 28.66 -20.21
N ALA A 12 30.04 29.85 -20.78
CA ALA A 12 28.93 30.77 -20.48
C ALA A 12 27.60 30.39 -21.17
N SER A 13 27.60 29.44 -22.11
CA SER A 13 26.43 29.03 -22.85
C SER A 13 25.86 27.70 -22.34
N LYS A 14 24.55 27.48 -22.56
CA LYS A 14 23.86 26.23 -22.24
C LYS A 14 23.28 25.66 -23.54
N SER A 15 23.63 24.41 -23.85
CA SER A 15 23.07 23.70 -24.99
C SER A 15 22.27 22.47 -24.55
N VAL A 16 21.28 22.06 -25.38
CA VAL A 16 20.51 20.84 -25.14
C VAL A 16 21.25 19.64 -25.72
N ASN A 17 21.41 18.59 -24.93
CA ASN A 17 21.97 17.33 -25.40
C ASN A 17 20.92 16.52 -26.19
N ARG A 18 20.84 16.83 -27.50
CA ARG A 18 19.86 16.20 -28.41
C ARG A 18 20.05 14.70 -28.55
N THR A 19 21.30 14.22 -28.52
CA THR A 19 21.60 12.77 -28.57
C THR A 19 20.99 12.04 -27.39
N LEU A 20 21.15 12.60 -26.18
CA LEU A 20 20.56 12.02 -24.99
C LEU A 20 19.02 12.10 -24.99
N GLU A 21 18.48 13.22 -25.47
CA GLU A 21 17.03 13.39 -25.63
C GLU A 21 16.44 12.35 -26.58
N THR A 22 17.05 12.13 -27.75
CA THR A 22 16.59 11.15 -28.75
C THR A 22 16.63 9.72 -28.16
N LYS A 23 17.72 9.36 -27.47
CA LYS A 23 17.85 8.08 -26.81
C LYS A 23 16.78 7.87 -25.74
N ASP A 24 16.56 8.85 -24.87
CA ASP A 24 15.57 8.75 -23.81
C ASP A 24 14.14 8.74 -24.35
N ARG A 25 13.87 9.44 -25.45
CA ARG A 25 12.56 9.35 -26.16
C ARG A 25 12.33 7.96 -26.75
N ALA A 26 13.34 7.35 -27.36
CA ALA A 26 13.25 6.00 -27.90
C ALA A 26 13.02 4.93 -26.82
N LEU A 27 13.47 5.19 -25.59
CA LEU A 27 13.29 4.28 -24.44
C LEU A 27 12.07 4.65 -23.59
N ALA A 28 11.35 5.74 -23.91
CA ALA A 28 10.18 6.16 -23.15
C ALA A 28 9.09 5.08 -23.19
N GLY A 29 8.61 4.70 -22.00
CA GLY A 29 7.61 3.64 -21.86
C GLY A 29 8.18 2.21 -21.85
N ILE A 30 9.46 2.03 -22.14
CA ILE A 30 10.14 0.73 -22.08
C ILE A 30 10.70 0.52 -20.67
N LYS A 31 10.36 -0.59 -20.05
CA LYS A 31 10.92 -1.06 -18.78
C LYS A 31 11.69 -2.35 -19.01
N GLY A 32 12.98 -2.33 -18.69
CA GLY A 32 13.86 -3.51 -18.83
C GLY A 32 14.20 -4.12 -17.48
N TYR A 33 14.41 -5.42 -17.46
CA TYR A 33 14.89 -6.18 -16.32
C TYR A 33 16.17 -6.88 -16.69
N VAL A 34 17.14 -6.88 -15.78
CA VAL A 34 18.39 -7.61 -15.92
C VAL A 34 18.40 -8.74 -14.90
N THR A 35 18.72 -9.95 -15.33
CA THR A 35 18.77 -11.13 -14.47
C THR A 35 20.01 -11.97 -14.81
N ASN A 36 20.52 -12.69 -13.82
CA ASN A 36 21.60 -13.67 -13.95
C ASN A 36 21.07 -15.12 -14.01
N LEU A 37 19.76 -15.29 -14.12
CA LEU A 37 19.16 -16.63 -14.24
C LEU A 37 19.48 -17.21 -15.62
N PRO A 38 19.87 -18.50 -15.71
CA PRO A 38 19.99 -19.17 -16.99
C PRO A 38 18.60 -19.38 -17.61
N ASN A 39 18.43 -19.00 -18.87
CA ASN A 39 17.17 -19.16 -19.64
C ASN A 39 15.94 -18.60 -18.91
N PRO A 40 15.91 -17.28 -18.56
CA PRO A 40 14.81 -16.71 -17.79
C PRO A 40 13.55 -16.63 -18.65
N ASP A 41 12.42 -17.12 -18.12
CA ASP A 41 11.10 -16.78 -18.66
C ASP A 41 10.76 -15.32 -18.30
N PRO A 42 10.49 -14.45 -19.29
CA PRO A 42 10.15 -13.04 -19.05
C PRO A 42 8.96 -12.85 -18.10
N ALA A 43 7.93 -13.67 -18.22
CA ALA A 43 6.74 -13.59 -17.37
C ALA A 43 7.07 -13.91 -15.91
N GLN A 44 7.90 -14.92 -15.69
CA GLN A 44 8.37 -15.29 -14.35
C GLN A 44 9.22 -14.18 -13.69
N VAL A 45 10.14 -13.58 -14.46
CA VAL A 45 11.00 -12.47 -13.96
C VAL A 45 10.15 -11.24 -13.60
N ILE A 46 9.23 -10.86 -14.48
CA ILE A 46 8.33 -9.72 -14.25
C ILE A 46 7.43 -9.99 -13.02
N GLY A 47 6.88 -11.20 -12.91
CA GLY A 47 6.06 -11.61 -11.78
C GLY A 47 6.83 -11.60 -10.45
N ALA A 48 8.07 -12.07 -10.43
CA ALA A 48 8.95 -12.04 -9.26
C ALA A 48 9.25 -10.60 -8.82
N TYR A 49 9.55 -9.71 -9.79
CA TYR A 49 9.79 -8.30 -9.50
C TYR A 49 8.52 -7.58 -8.97
N SER A 50 7.36 -7.90 -9.52
CA SER A 50 6.08 -7.36 -9.05
C SER A 50 5.77 -7.79 -7.61
N ARG A 51 6.12 -9.03 -7.23
CA ARG A 51 6.03 -9.50 -5.82
C ARG A 51 6.92 -8.70 -4.89
N LEU A 52 8.13 -8.34 -5.32
CA LEU A 52 9.03 -7.49 -4.54
C LEU A 52 8.41 -6.11 -4.24
N LEU A 53 7.73 -5.51 -5.22
CA LEU A 53 7.00 -4.26 -5.00
C LEU A 53 5.88 -4.39 -3.94
N GLN A 54 5.20 -5.54 -3.89
CA GLN A 54 4.20 -5.81 -2.86
C GLN A 54 4.82 -5.92 -1.46
N VAL A 55 5.99 -6.57 -1.35
CA VAL A 55 6.75 -6.64 -0.09
C VAL A 55 7.17 -5.22 0.35
N GLU A 56 7.70 -4.41 -0.55
CA GLU A 56 8.07 -3.02 -0.27
C GLU A 56 6.85 -2.19 0.18
N LYS A 57 5.70 -2.34 -0.47
CA LYS A 57 4.43 -1.70 -0.07
C LYS A 57 4.02 -2.14 1.34
N SER A 58 4.19 -3.42 1.68
CA SER A 58 3.89 -3.95 3.02
C SER A 58 4.80 -3.35 4.10
N PHE A 59 6.11 -3.23 3.82
CA PHE A 59 7.03 -2.55 4.74
C PHE A 59 6.71 -1.06 4.92
N ARG A 60 6.28 -0.38 3.87
CA ARG A 60 5.83 1.01 3.96
C ARG A 60 4.59 1.12 4.84
N MET A 61 3.58 0.28 4.60
CA MET A 61 2.35 0.23 5.40
C MET A 61 2.65 -0.03 6.88
N SER A 62 3.52 -0.98 7.20
CA SER A 62 3.89 -1.27 8.60
C SER A 62 4.55 -0.07 9.28
N LYS A 63 5.36 0.71 8.57
CA LYS A 63 6.03 1.89 9.12
C LYS A 63 5.11 3.10 9.30
N THR A 64 4.20 3.33 8.34
CA THR A 64 3.38 4.55 8.30
C THR A 64 1.98 4.35 8.87
N ASP A 65 1.28 3.32 8.42
CA ASP A 65 -0.14 3.14 8.74
C ASP A 65 -0.34 2.35 10.05
N LEU A 66 0.55 1.38 10.32
CA LEU A 66 0.50 0.56 11.52
C LEU A 66 1.43 1.06 12.64
N ALA A 67 2.15 2.15 12.41
CA ALA A 67 3.06 2.77 13.38
C ALA A 67 4.01 1.75 14.08
N ALA A 68 4.54 0.77 13.31
CA ALA A 68 5.45 -0.24 13.84
C ALA A 68 6.76 0.33 14.40
N ARG A 69 7.03 1.61 14.16
CA ARG A 69 8.18 2.35 14.67
C ARG A 69 7.74 3.72 15.22
N PRO A 70 8.43 4.24 16.25
CA PRO A 70 9.54 3.61 17.01
C PRO A 70 9.08 2.48 17.92
N ILE A 71 9.95 1.49 18.16
CA ILE A 71 9.74 0.41 19.15
C ILE A 71 10.31 0.92 20.48
N TYR A 72 9.43 1.12 21.46
CA TYR A 72 9.80 1.61 22.80
C TYR A 72 10.06 0.48 23.80
N HIS A 73 9.84 -0.76 23.39
CA HIS A 73 10.05 -1.94 24.22
C HIS A 73 11.53 -2.31 24.30
N HIS A 74 11.98 -2.73 25.48
CA HIS A 74 13.37 -3.08 25.74
C HIS A 74 13.58 -4.56 26.04
N THR A 75 12.54 -5.29 26.43
CA THR A 75 12.62 -6.74 26.65
C THR A 75 12.30 -7.49 25.36
N ARG A 76 12.94 -8.64 25.16
CA ARG A 76 12.74 -9.49 23.98
C ARG A 76 11.28 -9.87 23.79
N GLU A 77 10.64 -10.34 24.88
CA GLU A 77 9.23 -10.77 24.84
C GLU A 77 8.29 -9.63 24.41
N SER A 78 8.50 -8.42 24.94
CA SER A 78 7.69 -7.25 24.55
C SER A 78 7.93 -6.84 23.10
N ILE A 79 9.16 -6.98 22.59
CA ILE A 79 9.48 -6.71 21.19
C ILE A 79 8.80 -7.75 20.27
N GLU A 80 8.90 -9.04 20.63
CA GLU A 80 8.27 -10.13 19.88
C GLU A 80 6.74 -9.99 19.87
N ALA A 81 6.13 -9.65 21.00
CA ALA A 81 4.70 -9.39 21.10
C ALA A 81 4.29 -8.20 20.21
N HIS A 82 5.02 -7.09 20.26
CA HIS A 82 4.77 -5.93 19.41
C HIS A 82 4.84 -6.28 17.91
N LEU A 83 5.91 -6.99 17.50
CA LEU A 83 6.07 -7.40 16.12
C LEU A 83 4.97 -8.37 15.66
N THR A 84 4.57 -9.30 16.52
CA THR A 84 3.48 -10.24 16.25
C THR A 84 2.16 -9.48 15.97
N ILE A 85 1.84 -8.49 16.80
CA ILE A 85 0.65 -7.64 16.59
C ILE A 85 0.75 -6.87 15.27
N VAL A 86 1.91 -6.29 14.96
CA VAL A 86 2.13 -5.56 13.70
C VAL A 86 1.98 -6.48 12.49
N PHE A 87 2.53 -7.69 12.53
CA PHE A 87 2.39 -8.65 11.44
C PHE A 87 0.96 -9.16 11.28
N ALA A 88 0.25 -9.42 12.38
CA ALA A 88 -1.17 -9.77 12.34
C ALA A 88 -2.01 -8.64 11.73
N ALA A 89 -1.79 -7.39 12.16
CA ALA A 89 -2.46 -6.23 11.61
C ALA A 89 -2.15 -6.03 10.11
N LEU A 90 -0.90 -6.27 9.69
CA LEU A 90 -0.51 -6.22 8.29
C LEU A 90 -1.21 -7.31 7.47
N ALA A 91 -1.31 -8.53 7.98
CA ALA A 91 -2.00 -9.62 7.31
C ALA A 91 -3.50 -9.29 7.10
N VAL A 92 -4.17 -8.81 8.14
CA VAL A 92 -5.57 -8.37 8.07
C VAL A 92 -5.75 -7.20 7.10
N ALA A 93 -4.86 -6.19 7.16
CA ALA A 93 -4.91 -5.05 6.25
C ALA A 93 -4.76 -5.49 4.78
N ARG A 94 -3.85 -6.41 4.49
CA ARG A 94 -3.65 -6.97 3.14
C ARG A 94 -4.83 -7.81 2.69
N TRP A 95 -5.40 -8.59 3.59
CA TRP A 95 -6.61 -9.36 3.28
C TRP A 95 -7.77 -8.44 2.91
N ILE A 96 -8.03 -7.39 3.68
CA ILE A 96 -9.05 -6.38 3.37
C ILE A 96 -8.77 -5.71 2.02
N GLU A 97 -7.53 -5.27 1.76
CA GLU A 97 -7.15 -4.65 0.47
C GLU A 97 -7.40 -5.59 -0.72
N ASN A 98 -7.04 -6.86 -0.59
CA ASN A 98 -7.21 -7.85 -1.64
C ASN A 98 -8.68 -8.20 -1.88
N THR A 99 -9.48 -8.28 -0.82
CA THR A 99 -10.90 -8.67 -0.88
C THR A 99 -11.78 -7.53 -1.38
N THR A 100 -11.51 -6.29 -0.93
CA THR A 100 -12.37 -5.14 -1.23
C THR A 100 -11.87 -4.28 -2.39
N GLY A 101 -10.59 -4.39 -2.75
CA GLY A 101 -9.91 -3.47 -3.68
C GLY A 101 -9.66 -2.07 -3.08
N TRP A 102 -10.04 -1.81 -1.83
CA TRP A 102 -9.81 -0.55 -1.16
C TRP A 102 -8.48 -0.54 -0.42
N SER A 103 -7.84 0.65 -0.30
CA SER A 103 -6.73 0.77 0.65
C SER A 103 -7.25 0.67 2.08
N ILE A 104 -6.46 0.11 2.99
CA ILE A 104 -6.85 -0.02 4.40
C ILE A 104 -7.20 1.35 5.02
N LYS A 105 -6.49 2.40 4.64
CA LYS A 105 -6.79 3.76 5.07
C LYS A 105 -8.19 4.21 4.64
N ARG A 106 -8.55 3.98 3.36
CA ARG A 106 -9.89 4.31 2.85
C ARG A 106 -10.95 3.52 3.62
N PHE A 107 -10.76 2.20 3.74
CA PHE A 107 -11.70 1.31 4.44
C PHE A 107 -11.96 1.78 5.87
N VAL A 108 -10.91 1.94 6.68
CA VAL A 108 -11.03 2.36 8.08
C VAL A 108 -11.61 3.76 8.21
N THR A 109 -11.19 4.73 7.37
CA THR A 109 -11.68 6.11 7.44
C THR A 109 -13.15 6.19 7.08
N THR A 110 -13.60 5.40 6.10
CA THR A 110 -15.00 5.36 5.68
C THR A 110 -15.85 4.64 6.74
N ALA A 111 -15.46 3.44 7.17
CA ALA A 111 -16.21 2.67 8.16
C ALA A 111 -16.40 3.41 9.49
N ARG A 112 -15.38 4.16 9.95
CA ARG A 112 -15.47 4.93 11.20
C ARG A 112 -16.47 6.07 11.20
N ARG A 113 -16.98 6.49 10.04
CA ARG A 113 -18.00 7.55 9.94
C ARG A 113 -19.38 7.04 10.30
N TYR A 114 -19.61 5.74 10.16
CA TYR A 114 -20.91 5.09 10.41
C TYR A 114 -20.85 4.40 11.76
N ARG A 115 -21.76 4.80 12.65
CA ARG A 115 -21.81 4.30 14.03
C ARG A 115 -23.23 3.87 14.36
N THR A 116 -23.34 2.78 15.05
CA THR A 116 -24.58 2.36 15.70
C THR A 116 -24.66 3.00 17.06
N ILE A 117 -25.80 3.61 17.38
CA ILE A 117 -26.08 4.20 18.68
C ILE A 117 -27.17 3.36 19.33
N THR A 118 -26.92 2.85 20.53
CA THR A 118 -27.94 2.19 21.34
C THR A 118 -28.43 3.15 22.40
N ILE A 119 -29.74 3.45 22.38
CA ILE A 119 -30.41 4.32 23.33
C ILE A 119 -31.23 3.43 24.27
N GLN A 120 -30.96 3.51 25.56
CA GLN A 120 -31.76 2.84 26.58
C GLN A 120 -32.95 3.73 26.95
N ALA A 121 -34.15 3.25 26.71
CA ALA A 121 -35.39 3.90 27.06
C ALA A 121 -36.20 3.00 28.04
N GLY A 122 -36.00 3.16 29.35
CA GLY A 122 -36.51 2.24 30.36
C GLY A 122 -35.94 0.85 30.18
N ASP A 123 -36.79 -0.16 30.09
CA ASP A 123 -36.38 -1.57 29.87
C ASP A 123 -36.13 -1.91 28.39
N HIS A 124 -36.30 -0.95 27.49
CA HIS A 124 -36.13 -1.17 26.04
C HIS A 124 -34.83 -0.57 25.53
N ALA A 125 -34.08 -1.32 24.74
CA ALA A 125 -32.93 -0.85 24.01
C ALA A 125 -33.30 -0.60 22.55
N ILE A 126 -33.21 0.66 22.10
CA ILE A 126 -33.46 1.04 20.70
C ILE A 126 -32.11 1.27 20.03
N THR A 127 -31.85 0.53 18.95
CA THR A 127 -30.64 0.69 18.17
C THR A 127 -30.94 1.51 16.93
N ALA A 128 -30.26 2.63 16.79
CA ALA A 128 -30.27 3.48 15.61
C ALA A 128 -28.92 3.38 14.91
N ALA A 129 -28.93 3.21 13.59
CA ALA A 129 -27.75 3.18 12.75
C ALA A 129 -27.98 4.07 11.53
N ASP A 130 -26.94 4.79 11.10
CA ASP A 130 -26.98 5.50 9.83
C ASP A 130 -26.98 4.49 8.67
N PRO A 131 -27.75 4.75 7.59
CA PRO A 131 -27.72 3.91 6.41
C PRO A 131 -26.32 3.90 5.80
N LEU A 132 -25.81 2.70 5.52
CA LEU A 132 -24.49 2.57 4.89
C LEU A 132 -24.58 2.88 3.39
N PRO A 133 -23.60 3.59 2.80
CA PRO A 133 -23.48 3.72 1.36
C PRO A 133 -23.27 2.36 0.70
N ASP A 134 -23.79 2.19 -0.52
CA ASP A 134 -23.74 0.93 -1.26
C ASP A 134 -22.31 0.40 -1.45
N ASP A 135 -21.35 1.29 -1.67
CA ASP A 135 -19.94 0.93 -1.86
C ASP A 135 -19.29 0.41 -0.56
N LEU A 136 -19.68 0.97 0.60
CA LEU A 136 -19.23 0.47 1.90
C LEU A 136 -19.92 -0.84 2.26
N GLN A 137 -21.23 -0.95 2.00
CA GLN A 137 -21.99 -2.19 2.22
C GLN A 137 -21.35 -3.33 1.42
N THR A 138 -21.10 -3.12 0.12
CA THR A 138 -20.44 -4.10 -0.75
C THR A 138 -19.06 -4.52 -0.21
N ALA A 139 -18.26 -3.55 0.27
CA ALA A 139 -16.96 -3.85 0.86
C ALA A 139 -17.06 -4.66 2.16
N LEU A 140 -18.03 -4.38 3.00
CA LEU A 140 -18.30 -5.13 4.23
C LEU A 140 -18.79 -6.55 3.94
N ASP A 141 -19.68 -6.70 2.97
CA ASP A 141 -20.21 -8.01 2.55
C ASP A 141 -19.07 -8.88 1.97
N ALA A 142 -18.17 -8.29 1.18
CA ALA A 142 -16.98 -8.99 0.68
C ALA A 142 -16.06 -9.47 1.82
N VAL A 143 -15.89 -8.67 2.86
CA VAL A 143 -15.11 -9.03 4.06
C VAL A 143 -15.83 -10.13 4.86
N HIS A 144 -17.14 -10.10 5.03
CA HIS A 144 -17.89 -11.12 5.76
C HIS A 144 -18.07 -12.41 4.96
N GLY A 145 -18.28 -12.32 3.66
CA GLY A 145 -18.45 -13.47 2.76
C GLY A 145 -17.18 -14.28 2.47
N GLY A 146 -16.01 -13.71 2.74
CA GLY A 146 -14.72 -14.39 2.55
C GLY A 146 -14.34 -15.40 3.65
N THR A 147 -15.25 -15.70 4.58
CA THR A 147 -15.02 -16.59 5.74
C THR A 147 -15.54 -18.02 5.51
N HIS A 148 -15.62 -18.46 4.25
CA HIS A 148 -15.95 -19.86 3.93
C HIS A 148 -14.78 -20.60 3.30
#